data_03c2edab78dc3ac83116df4e5f178f9c
#
_entry.id   03c2edab78dc3ac83116df4e5f178f9c
#
_cell.length_a   1.000
_cell.length_b   1.000
_cell.length_c   1.000
_cell.angle_alpha   90.00
_cell.angle_beta   90.00
_cell.angle_gamma   90.00
#
_symmetry.space_group_name_H-M   'P 1'
#
loop_
_entity.id
_entity.type
_entity.pdbx_description
1 polymer ?
#
loop_
_entity_poly.entity_id
_entity_poly.type
_entity_poly.pdbx_seq_one_letter_code
_entity_poly.pdbx_strand_id
1 'polypeptide(L)'
;PDRVVDPASLSKLMTIFLVYDAIKSGKFTLQDKVVATKNDEAISNLTNLSNSPIVAGVEYPVSELVKMALLPSSNAAVLMLANLINPNTDDYVDLINQKAQELGMTNTKFVGASGAVTQDFEGLYTVQRYPSNETNQSTARDLAKMVVAMLKAHPEITEITKNKELTVMSGTPYAKTITNTNHSLEGDLVAFPESLD
;
A
#
# COMPACT_ATOMS: atom_id res chain seq x y z
N PRO A 1 -21.94 1.03 -8.97
CA PRO A 1 -20.89 0.56 -8.04
C PRO A 1 -20.20 -0.72 -8.51
N ASP A 2 -20.72 -1.39 -9.56
CA ASP A 2 -20.26 -2.71 -10.04
C ASP A 2 -19.44 -2.63 -11.34
N ARG A 3 -19.16 -1.43 -11.84
CA ARG A 3 -18.26 -1.23 -12.95
C ARG A 3 -16.84 -1.60 -12.54
N VAL A 4 -16.21 -2.49 -13.30
CA VAL A 4 -14.81 -2.85 -13.10
C VAL A 4 -13.92 -1.69 -13.55
N VAL A 5 -13.00 -1.32 -12.70
CA VAL A 5 -12.02 -0.26 -12.90
C VAL A 5 -10.67 -0.68 -12.34
N ASP A 6 -9.62 0.01 -12.75
CA ASP A 6 -8.32 -0.08 -12.07
C ASP A 6 -8.42 0.66 -10.71
N PRO A 7 -8.22 -0.02 -9.59
CA PRO A 7 -8.25 0.60 -8.26
C PRO A 7 -6.99 1.42 -7.96
N ALA A 8 -5.97 1.34 -8.80
CA ALA A 8 -4.68 1.99 -8.60
C ALA A 8 -4.16 1.81 -7.17
N SER A 9 -3.70 2.86 -6.51
CA SER A 9 -3.11 2.83 -5.17
C SER A 9 -4.06 2.38 -4.05
N LEU A 10 -5.38 2.31 -4.27
CA LEU A 10 -6.29 1.67 -3.31
C LEU A 10 -5.97 0.18 -3.10
N SER A 11 -5.29 -0.45 -4.07
CA SER A 11 -4.76 -1.82 -3.95
C SER A 11 -3.83 -1.99 -2.75
N LYS A 12 -3.08 -0.95 -2.35
CA LYS A 12 -2.17 -0.98 -1.19
C LYS A 12 -2.89 -1.30 0.11
N LEU A 13 -4.18 -0.95 0.21
CA LEU A 13 -4.98 -1.25 1.40
C LEU A 13 -5.11 -2.76 1.66
N MET A 14 -5.09 -3.59 0.62
CA MET A 14 -5.07 -5.04 0.80
C MET A 14 -3.77 -5.50 1.48
N THR A 15 -2.63 -4.96 1.08
CA THR A 15 -1.34 -5.23 1.73
C THR A 15 -1.35 -4.77 3.19
N ILE A 16 -1.84 -3.58 3.47
CA ILE A 16 -1.97 -3.07 4.85
C ILE A 16 -2.88 -3.98 5.69
N PHE A 17 -4.00 -4.43 5.13
CA PHE A 17 -4.89 -5.37 5.80
C PHE A 17 -4.15 -6.67 6.20
N LEU A 18 -3.40 -7.26 5.27
CA LEU A 18 -2.62 -8.47 5.55
C LEU A 18 -1.49 -8.24 6.56
N VAL A 19 -0.86 -7.06 6.57
CA VAL A 19 0.14 -6.68 7.58
C VAL A 19 -0.48 -6.72 8.98
N TYR A 20 -1.63 -6.09 9.18
CA TYR A 20 -2.31 -6.07 10.47
C TYR A 20 -2.87 -7.45 10.87
N ASP A 21 -3.34 -8.25 9.90
CA ASP A 21 -3.72 -9.64 10.16
C ASP A 21 -2.50 -10.47 10.62
N ALA A 22 -1.34 -10.28 10.02
CA ALA A 22 -0.11 -10.94 10.39
C ALA A 22 0.36 -10.53 11.80
N ILE A 23 0.27 -9.23 12.13
CA ILE A 23 0.55 -8.71 13.48
C ILE A 23 -0.40 -9.34 14.50
N LYS A 24 -1.70 -9.35 14.23
CA LYS A 24 -2.72 -9.93 15.10
C LYS A 24 -2.51 -11.43 15.34
N SER A 25 -1.99 -12.14 14.34
CA SER A 25 -1.64 -13.57 14.44
C SER A 25 -0.26 -13.84 15.07
N GLY A 26 0.48 -12.78 15.44
CA GLY A 26 1.77 -12.89 16.11
C GLY A 26 2.95 -13.23 15.18
N LYS A 27 2.81 -13.06 13.86
CA LYS A 27 3.90 -13.34 12.91
C LYS A 27 5.04 -12.33 13.04
N PHE A 28 4.72 -11.08 13.25
CA PHE A 28 5.64 -9.97 13.54
C PHE A 28 4.90 -8.85 14.27
N THR A 29 5.62 -7.80 14.67
CA THR A 29 5.08 -6.64 15.38
C THR A 29 5.32 -5.35 14.58
N LEU A 30 4.65 -4.26 14.99
CA LEU A 30 4.89 -2.92 14.42
C LEU A 30 6.31 -2.40 14.69
N GLN A 31 6.99 -2.92 15.74
CA GLN A 31 8.34 -2.54 16.14
C GLN A 31 9.42 -3.35 15.44
N ASP A 32 9.07 -4.48 14.83
CA ASP A 32 10.03 -5.27 14.07
C ASP A 32 10.57 -4.46 12.91
N LYS A 33 11.83 -4.68 12.58
CA LYS A 33 12.56 -3.88 11.61
C LYS A 33 12.82 -4.66 10.33
N VAL A 34 12.64 -3.96 9.22
CA VAL A 34 12.96 -4.46 7.88
C VAL A 34 14.19 -3.71 7.37
N VAL A 35 15.24 -4.43 7.02
CA VAL A 35 16.44 -3.84 6.42
C VAL A 35 16.16 -3.57 4.94
N ALA A 36 16.24 -2.31 4.55
CA ALA A 36 16.05 -1.92 3.15
C ALA A 36 17.21 -2.44 2.27
N THR A 37 16.87 -2.99 1.14
CA THR A 37 17.82 -3.46 0.13
C THR A 37 18.19 -2.34 -0.85
N LYS A 38 19.21 -2.56 -1.68
CA LYS A 38 19.51 -1.67 -2.82
C LYS A 38 18.36 -1.60 -3.82
N ASN A 39 17.60 -2.69 -3.94
CA ASN A 39 16.42 -2.74 -4.81
C ASN A 39 15.29 -1.85 -4.27
N ASP A 40 15.05 -1.87 -2.95
CA ASP A 40 14.05 -0.99 -2.31
C ASP A 40 14.41 0.47 -2.47
N GLU A 41 15.68 0.83 -2.30
CA GLU A 41 16.19 2.18 -2.55
C GLU A 41 16.00 2.59 -4.02
N ALA A 42 16.34 1.71 -4.98
CA ALA A 42 16.16 1.97 -6.40
C ALA A 42 14.68 2.19 -6.75
N ILE A 43 13.77 1.36 -6.22
CA ILE A 43 12.32 1.56 -6.40
C ILE A 43 11.88 2.90 -5.82
N SER A 44 12.39 3.28 -4.64
CA SER A 44 12.01 4.54 -3.99
C SER A 44 12.45 5.79 -4.77
N ASN A 45 13.41 5.65 -5.68
CA ASN A 45 13.93 6.71 -6.53
C ASN A 45 13.25 6.80 -7.91
N LEU A 46 12.34 5.89 -8.23
CA LEU A 46 11.55 5.95 -9.46
C LEU A 46 10.61 7.17 -9.42
N THR A 47 10.82 8.12 -10.32
CA THR A 47 10.11 9.41 -10.33
C THR A 47 8.71 9.34 -10.94
N ASN A 48 8.42 8.28 -11.69
CA ASN A 48 7.10 7.99 -12.26
C ASN A 48 6.11 7.35 -11.27
N LEU A 49 6.60 6.99 -10.08
CA LEU A 49 5.81 6.35 -9.03
C LEU A 49 5.78 7.19 -7.75
N SER A 50 4.66 7.16 -7.03
CA SER A 50 4.57 7.76 -5.71
C SER A 50 5.47 7.00 -4.74
N ASN A 51 6.39 7.72 -4.09
CA ASN A 51 7.34 7.12 -3.17
C ASN A 51 7.69 8.05 -1.99
N SER A 52 8.20 7.44 -0.93
CA SER A 52 9.02 8.08 0.10
C SER A 52 10.43 7.55 -0.03
N PRO A 53 11.48 8.37 0.11
CA PRO A 53 12.86 7.91 0.05
C PRO A 53 13.13 6.78 1.04
N ILE A 54 13.71 5.72 0.54
CA ILE A 54 14.24 4.58 1.28
C ILE A 54 15.75 4.55 1.05
N VAL A 55 16.53 4.22 2.07
CA VAL A 55 17.99 4.16 2.00
C VAL A 55 18.44 2.72 2.28
N ALA A 56 19.20 2.14 1.37
CA ALA A 56 19.71 0.78 1.50
C ALA A 56 20.55 0.60 2.77
N GLY A 57 20.37 -0.53 3.45
CA GLY A 57 21.05 -0.87 4.69
C GLY A 57 20.44 -0.23 5.95
N VAL A 58 19.47 0.66 5.80
CA VAL A 58 18.73 1.25 6.94
C VAL A 58 17.63 0.28 7.38
N GLU A 59 17.47 0.16 8.70
CA GLU A 59 16.41 -0.60 9.33
C GLU A 59 15.16 0.27 9.51
N TYR A 60 14.07 -0.11 8.85
CA TYR A 60 12.77 0.57 8.95
C TYR A 60 11.82 -0.26 9.83
N PRO A 61 11.31 0.28 10.95
CA PRO A 61 10.22 -0.35 11.68
C PRO A 61 9.00 -0.57 10.77
N VAL A 62 8.29 -1.67 10.98
CA VAL A 62 7.05 -1.96 10.23
C VAL A 62 6.07 -0.80 10.34
N SER A 63 5.95 -0.19 11.52
CA SER A 63 5.10 1.00 11.74
C SER A 63 5.44 2.17 10.83
N GLU A 64 6.72 2.41 10.55
CA GLU A 64 7.16 3.51 9.69
C GLU A 64 6.84 3.21 8.21
N LEU A 65 7.06 1.96 7.77
CA LEU A 65 6.68 1.53 6.42
C LEU A 65 5.18 1.63 6.19
N VAL A 66 4.36 1.27 7.19
CA VAL A 66 2.89 1.41 7.12
C VAL A 66 2.49 2.88 6.94
N LYS A 67 3.08 3.81 7.69
CA LYS A 67 2.84 5.26 7.54
C LYS A 67 3.22 5.74 6.14
N MET A 68 4.40 5.32 5.63
CA MET A 68 4.87 5.68 4.29
C MET A 68 3.97 5.11 3.18
N ALA A 69 3.43 3.91 3.36
CA ALA A 69 2.52 3.31 2.40
C ALA A 69 1.15 3.99 2.39
N LEU A 70 0.64 4.41 3.57
CA LEU A 70 -0.71 4.97 3.72
C LEU A 70 -0.78 6.47 3.37
N LEU A 71 0.15 7.31 3.84
CA LEU A 71 0.04 8.76 3.67
C LEU A 71 0.48 9.22 2.28
N PRO A 72 1.77 9.13 1.90
CA PRO A 72 2.24 9.52 0.58
C PRO A 72 2.08 8.44 -0.48
N SER A 73 1.43 7.32 -0.13
CA SER A 73 1.21 6.21 -1.07
C SER A 73 2.50 5.59 -1.62
N SER A 74 3.54 5.43 -0.78
CA SER A 74 4.85 4.93 -1.21
C SER A 74 4.78 3.50 -1.75
N ASN A 75 5.18 3.32 -3.00
CA ASN A 75 5.27 1.99 -3.64
C ASN A 75 6.41 1.17 -3.03
N ALA A 76 7.58 1.76 -2.78
CA ALA A 76 8.69 1.06 -2.16
C ALA A 76 8.30 0.52 -0.77
N ALA A 77 7.66 1.34 0.07
CA ALA A 77 7.25 0.91 1.41
C ALA A 77 6.24 -0.24 1.37
N VAL A 78 5.24 -0.20 0.48
CA VAL A 78 4.27 -1.29 0.39
C VAL A 78 4.88 -2.58 -0.14
N LEU A 79 5.85 -2.50 -1.06
CA LEU A 79 6.56 -3.69 -1.54
C LEU A 79 7.47 -4.30 -0.47
N MET A 80 8.14 -3.49 0.36
CA MET A 80 8.88 -3.99 1.52
C MET A 80 7.96 -4.73 2.50
N LEU A 81 6.76 -4.21 2.76
CA LEU A 81 5.74 -4.86 3.59
C LEU A 81 5.23 -6.16 2.95
N ALA A 82 4.99 -6.16 1.64
CA ALA A 82 4.58 -7.36 0.91
C ALA A 82 5.66 -8.46 1.00
N ASN A 83 6.92 -8.10 0.80
CA ASN A 83 8.06 -9.01 0.93
C ASN A 83 8.22 -9.57 2.35
N LEU A 84 7.90 -8.80 3.38
CA LEU A 84 7.91 -9.28 4.76
C LEU A 84 6.86 -10.38 5.00
N ILE A 85 5.72 -10.30 4.31
CA ILE A 85 4.66 -11.32 4.39
C ILE A 85 5.04 -12.54 3.55
N ASN A 86 5.43 -12.34 2.31
CA ASN A 86 5.91 -13.38 1.40
C ASN A 86 6.90 -12.77 0.39
N PRO A 87 8.18 -13.19 0.39
CA PRO A 87 9.19 -12.66 -0.54
C PRO A 87 9.02 -13.13 -1.98
N ASN A 88 8.24 -14.18 -2.24
CA ASN A 88 7.87 -14.59 -3.59
C ASN A 88 6.69 -13.74 -4.08
N THR A 89 6.91 -12.94 -5.12
CA THR A 89 5.91 -11.98 -5.62
C THR A 89 4.66 -12.65 -6.19
N ASP A 90 4.80 -13.79 -6.88
CA ASP A 90 3.66 -14.54 -7.43
C ASP A 90 2.82 -15.16 -6.31
N ASP A 91 3.45 -15.78 -5.32
CA ASP A 91 2.76 -16.34 -4.15
C ASP A 91 2.10 -15.25 -3.31
N TYR A 92 2.74 -14.07 -3.23
CA TYR A 92 2.13 -12.92 -2.56
C TYR A 92 0.86 -12.45 -3.29
N VAL A 93 0.89 -12.39 -4.61
CA VAL A 93 -0.30 -12.03 -5.42
C VAL A 93 -1.42 -13.06 -5.24
N ASP A 94 -1.11 -14.36 -5.16
CA ASP A 94 -2.10 -15.37 -4.81
C ASP A 94 -2.72 -15.12 -3.43
N LEU A 95 -1.91 -14.75 -2.46
CA LEU A 95 -2.35 -14.48 -1.09
C LEU A 95 -3.35 -13.30 -1.03
N ILE A 96 -3.07 -12.19 -1.72
CA ILE A 96 -3.99 -11.05 -1.75
C ILE A 96 -5.27 -11.38 -2.54
N ASN A 97 -5.22 -12.19 -3.58
CA ASN A 97 -6.40 -12.67 -4.30
C ASN A 97 -7.23 -13.64 -3.45
N GLN A 98 -6.59 -14.53 -2.70
CA GLN A 98 -7.29 -15.38 -1.73
C GLN A 98 -8.03 -14.54 -0.70
N LYS A 99 -7.37 -13.53 -0.13
CA LYS A 99 -8.01 -12.61 0.82
C LYS A 99 -9.20 -11.87 0.21
N ALA A 100 -9.08 -11.43 -1.03
CA ALA A 100 -10.20 -10.82 -1.76
C ALA A 100 -11.41 -11.76 -1.89
N GLN A 101 -11.18 -13.04 -2.20
CA GLN A 101 -12.24 -14.05 -2.25
C GLN A 101 -12.90 -14.27 -0.89
N GLU A 102 -12.11 -14.36 0.19
CA GLU A 102 -12.61 -14.49 1.57
C GLU A 102 -13.51 -13.31 1.97
N LEU A 103 -13.22 -12.11 1.47
CA LEU A 103 -14.02 -10.90 1.68
C LEU A 103 -15.24 -10.80 0.75
N GLY A 104 -15.44 -11.76 -0.16
CA GLY A 104 -16.51 -11.74 -1.14
C GLY A 104 -16.35 -10.66 -2.22
N MET A 105 -15.11 -10.29 -2.55
CA MET A 105 -14.77 -9.34 -3.61
C MET A 105 -14.75 -10.05 -4.98
N THR A 106 -15.91 -10.44 -5.46
CA THR A 106 -16.07 -11.35 -6.62
C THR A 106 -15.69 -10.74 -7.96
N ASN A 107 -15.55 -9.42 -8.03
CA ASN A 107 -15.16 -8.67 -9.24
C ASN A 107 -13.77 -8.04 -9.09
N THR A 108 -12.93 -8.61 -8.22
CA THR A 108 -11.59 -8.11 -7.96
C THR A 108 -10.54 -9.12 -8.38
N LYS A 109 -9.53 -8.64 -9.07
CA LYS A 109 -8.33 -9.40 -9.45
C LYS A 109 -7.10 -8.51 -9.20
N PHE A 110 -6.22 -8.97 -8.35
CA PHE A 110 -4.92 -8.35 -8.15
C PHE A 110 -3.86 -9.06 -9.02
N VAL A 111 -3.04 -8.27 -9.68
CA VAL A 111 -1.89 -8.73 -10.47
C VAL A 111 -0.56 -8.17 -9.91
N GLY A 112 -0.64 -7.31 -8.90
CA GLY A 112 0.50 -6.72 -8.20
C GLY A 112 0.10 -6.12 -6.85
N ALA A 113 1.08 -5.96 -5.97
CA ALA A 113 0.87 -5.56 -4.57
C ALA A 113 0.54 -4.08 -4.37
N SER A 114 0.95 -3.21 -5.30
CA SER A 114 0.94 -1.75 -5.08
C SER A 114 -0.15 -1.00 -5.84
N GLY A 115 -0.66 -1.59 -6.91
CA GLY A 115 -1.60 -0.95 -7.84
C GLY A 115 -0.95 -0.25 -9.02
N ALA A 116 0.36 -0.04 -9.03
CA ALA A 116 1.10 0.34 -10.23
C ALA A 116 1.34 -0.91 -11.10
N VAL A 117 1.36 -0.74 -12.42
CA VAL A 117 1.69 -1.83 -13.34
C VAL A 117 3.17 -2.21 -13.20
N THR A 118 3.50 -3.51 -13.33
CA THR A 118 4.87 -3.98 -13.05
C THR A 118 5.91 -3.42 -14.02
N GLN A 119 5.52 -3.04 -15.24
CA GLN A 119 6.43 -2.37 -16.19
C GLN A 119 6.97 -1.02 -15.68
N ASP A 120 6.20 -0.31 -14.85
CA ASP A 120 6.59 1.01 -14.33
C ASP A 120 7.71 0.91 -13.29
N PHE A 121 7.99 -0.30 -12.79
CA PHE A 121 9.11 -0.57 -11.90
C PHE A 121 10.43 -0.86 -12.63
N GLU A 122 10.48 -0.79 -13.95
CA GLU A 122 11.70 -0.92 -14.76
C GLU A 122 12.50 -2.22 -14.48
N GLY A 123 11.78 -3.30 -14.15
CA GLY A 123 12.38 -4.61 -13.83
C GLY A 123 12.78 -4.80 -12.35
N LEU A 124 12.65 -3.75 -11.52
CA LEU A 124 12.96 -3.83 -10.08
C LEU A 124 11.89 -4.58 -9.26
N TYR A 125 10.68 -4.69 -9.80
CA TYR A 125 9.60 -5.51 -9.28
C TYR A 125 8.89 -6.21 -10.42
N THR A 126 8.73 -7.52 -10.32
CA THR A 126 8.10 -8.35 -11.35
C THR A 126 7.13 -9.35 -10.72
N VAL A 127 6.05 -9.63 -11.45
CA VAL A 127 5.12 -10.73 -11.17
C VAL A 127 5.08 -11.57 -12.44
N GLN A 128 5.53 -12.82 -12.39
CA GLN A 128 5.76 -13.63 -13.61
C GLN A 128 4.48 -14.16 -14.21
N ARG A 129 3.42 -14.36 -13.41
CA ARG A 129 2.13 -14.91 -13.87
C ARG A 129 1.33 -14.00 -14.78
N TYR A 130 1.61 -12.70 -14.76
CA TYR A 130 0.82 -11.70 -15.46
C TYR A 130 1.68 -10.86 -16.40
N PRO A 131 1.11 -10.39 -17.54
CA PRO A 131 1.77 -9.41 -18.37
C PRO A 131 2.15 -8.16 -17.58
N SER A 132 3.32 -7.58 -17.87
CA SER A 132 3.86 -6.45 -17.11
C SER A 132 3.02 -5.16 -17.21
N ASN A 133 2.18 -5.05 -18.22
CA ASN A 133 1.25 -3.95 -18.45
C ASN A 133 -0.19 -4.23 -17.95
N GLU A 134 -0.43 -5.39 -17.34
CA GLU A 134 -1.75 -5.70 -16.77
C GLU A 134 -1.98 -4.90 -15.49
N THR A 135 -3.19 -4.36 -15.30
CA THR A 135 -3.58 -3.60 -14.11
C THR A 135 -4.40 -4.46 -13.16
N ASN A 136 -4.37 -4.09 -11.88
CA ASN A 136 -5.34 -4.59 -10.93
C ASN A 136 -6.76 -4.20 -11.37
N GLN A 137 -7.74 -5.01 -11.02
CA GLN A 137 -9.14 -4.77 -11.34
C GLN A 137 -9.99 -4.89 -10.08
N SER A 138 -10.93 -3.99 -9.90
CA SER A 138 -11.89 -4.04 -8.80
C SER A 138 -13.15 -3.21 -9.14
N THR A 139 -14.09 -3.17 -8.21
CA THR A 139 -15.30 -2.35 -8.27
C THR A 139 -15.42 -1.52 -7.00
N ALA A 140 -16.15 -0.41 -7.05
CA ALA A 140 -16.40 0.40 -5.84
C ALA A 140 -17.10 -0.43 -4.74
N ARG A 141 -17.94 -1.38 -5.11
CA ARG A 141 -18.58 -2.28 -4.15
C ARG A 141 -17.57 -3.19 -3.45
N ASP A 142 -16.65 -3.79 -4.19
CA ASP A 142 -15.65 -4.69 -3.64
C ASP A 142 -14.63 -3.94 -2.79
N LEU A 143 -14.18 -2.76 -3.24
CA LEU A 143 -13.32 -1.88 -2.43
C LEU A 143 -14.01 -1.48 -1.11
N ALA A 144 -15.31 -1.17 -1.14
CA ALA A 144 -16.06 -0.89 0.08
C ALA A 144 -16.12 -2.09 1.03
N LYS A 145 -16.29 -3.33 0.52
CA LYS A 145 -16.21 -4.54 1.36
C LYS A 145 -14.85 -4.67 2.04
N MET A 146 -13.77 -4.47 1.29
CA MET A 146 -12.41 -4.51 1.82
C MET A 146 -12.19 -3.48 2.92
N VAL A 147 -12.54 -2.22 2.67
CA VAL A 147 -12.34 -1.12 3.65
C VAL A 147 -13.18 -1.37 4.90
N VAL A 148 -14.45 -1.74 4.76
CA VAL A 148 -15.32 -2.03 5.91
C VAL A 148 -14.79 -3.20 6.73
N ALA A 149 -14.33 -4.28 6.09
CA ALA A 149 -13.76 -5.44 6.78
C ALA A 149 -12.45 -5.07 7.50
N MET A 150 -11.57 -4.32 6.83
CA MET A 150 -10.30 -3.85 7.39
C MET A 150 -10.52 -2.97 8.62
N LEU A 151 -11.40 -1.98 8.55
CA LEU A 151 -11.68 -1.07 9.68
C LEU A 151 -12.41 -1.75 10.84
N LYS A 152 -13.19 -2.79 10.57
CA LYS A 152 -13.79 -3.62 11.63
C LYS A 152 -12.75 -4.47 12.35
N ALA A 153 -11.80 -5.04 11.61
CA ALA A 153 -10.77 -5.91 12.16
C ALA A 153 -9.63 -5.12 12.83
N HIS A 154 -9.30 -3.94 12.30
CA HIS A 154 -8.13 -3.12 12.61
C HIS A 154 -8.48 -1.62 12.61
N PRO A 155 -9.35 -1.14 13.56
CA PRO A 155 -9.77 0.25 13.61
C PRO A 155 -8.60 1.22 13.89
N GLU A 156 -7.51 0.74 14.47
CA GLU A 156 -6.29 1.50 14.77
C GLU A 156 -5.62 2.10 13.53
N ILE A 157 -5.89 1.58 12.34
CA ILE A 157 -5.38 2.13 11.06
C ILE A 157 -5.83 3.58 10.88
N THR A 158 -7.01 3.94 11.38
CA THR A 158 -7.53 5.31 11.31
C THR A 158 -6.69 6.31 12.08
N GLU A 159 -5.97 5.86 13.13
CA GLU A 159 -5.06 6.72 13.89
C GLU A 159 -3.89 7.24 13.03
N ILE A 160 -3.54 6.52 11.95
CA ILE A 160 -2.54 6.95 10.98
C ILE A 160 -3.20 7.82 9.92
N THR A 161 -4.27 7.35 9.29
CA THR A 161 -4.86 7.99 8.11
C THR A 161 -5.58 9.30 8.39
N LYS A 162 -5.95 9.59 9.64
CA LYS A 162 -6.55 10.87 10.06
C LYS A 162 -5.56 12.04 10.08
N ASN A 163 -4.26 11.77 10.00
CA ASN A 163 -3.25 12.82 10.08
C ASN A 163 -2.99 13.43 8.70
N LYS A 164 -2.91 14.76 8.63
CA LYS A 164 -2.46 15.49 7.46
C LYS A 164 -0.99 15.23 7.16
N GLU A 165 -0.19 15.22 8.20
CA GLU A 165 1.26 15.01 8.15
C GLU A 165 1.71 14.15 9.33
N LEU A 166 2.76 13.37 9.13
CA LEU A 166 3.45 12.64 10.18
C LEU A 166 4.96 12.72 9.95
N THR A 167 5.72 12.72 11.04
CA THR A 167 7.17 12.53 10.95
C THR A 167 7.48 11.04 11.10
N VAL A 168 8.17 10.48 10.10
CA VAL A 168 8.68 9.11 10.13
C VAL A 168 10.16 9.10 10.49
N MET A 169 10.64 7.97 11.01
CA MET A 169 12.04 7.75 11.41
C MET A 169 12.57 8.80 12.39
N SER A 170 11.70 9.33 13.26
CA SER A 170 12.06 10.35 14.27
C SER A 170 13.24 9.90 15.13
N GLY A 171 14.15 10.84 15.43
CA GLY A 171 15.34 10.56 16.22
C GLY A 171 16.48 9.88 15.45
N THR A 172 16.34 9.71 14.15
CA THR A 172 17.38 9.18 13.27
C THR A 172 17.80 10.21 12.22
N PRO A 173 18.96 10.02 11.53
CA PRO A 173 19.34 10.86 10.40
C PRO A 173 18.36 10.78 9.19
N TYR A 174 17.45 9.83 9.21
CA TYR A 174 16.46 9.58 8.15
C TYR A 174 15.09 10.15 8.49
N ALA A 175 14.98 10.93 9.55
CA ALA A 175 13.73 11.59 9.95
C ALA A 175 13.22 12.52 8.84
N LYS A 176 11.93 12.40 8.52
CA LYS A 176 11.27 13.26 7.53
C LYS A 176 9.79 13.37 7.78
N THR A 177 9.22 14.50 7.39
CA THR A 177 7.77 14.68 7.34
C THR A 177 7.22 14.09 6.04
N ILE A 178 6.16 13.31 6.17
CA ILE A 178 5.37 12.77 5.06
C ILE A 178 3.97 13.36 5.12
N THR A 179 3.39 13.65 3.95
CA THR A 179 2.10 14.32 3.81
C THR A 179 1.07 13.34 3.26
N ASN A 180 -0.14 13.43 3.79
CA ASN A 180 -1.28 12.64 3.33
C ASN A 180 -1.77 13.15 1.97
N THR A 181 -2.07 12.23 1.07
CA THR A 181 -2.64 12.54 -0.25
C THR A 181 -4.14 12.86 -0.18
N ASN A 182 -4.78 12.69 0.98
CA ASN A 182 -6.17 13.04 1.18
C ASN A 182 -6.33 14.55 1.49
N HIS A 183 -6.55 15.34 0.45
CA HIS A 183 -6.75 16.79 0.56
C HIS A 183 -7.97 17.20 1.38
N SER A 184 -8.96 16.31 1.58
CA SER A 184 -10.12 16.59 2.43
C SER A 184 -9.77 16.81 3.89
N LEU A 185 -8.59 16.39 4.35
CA LEU A 185 -8.10 16.63 5.71
C LEU A 185 -7.63 18.08 5.93
N GLU A 186 -7.47 18.86 4.89
CA GLU A 186 -6.99 20.26 4.96
C GLU A 186 -8.08 21.26 5.34
N GLY A 187 -9.33 20.81 5.40
CA GLY A 187 -10.47 21.70 5.63
C GLY A 187 -10.82 22.60 4.44
N ASP A 188 -9.97 22.60 3.42
CA ASP A 188 -10.30 23.13 2.12
C ASP A 188 -11.20 22.09 1.44
N LEU A 189 -12.50 22.30 1.55
CA LEU A 189 -13.44 21.74 0.59
C LEU A 189 -12.93 22.26 -0.76
N VAL A 190 -12.12 21.45 -1.44
CA VAL A 190 -11.90 21.63 -2.87
C VAL A 190 -13.31 21.59 -3.43
N ALA A 191 -13.82 22.72 -3.87
CA ALA A 191 -15.12 22.81 -4.49
C ALA A 191 -15.09 21.77 -5.59
N PHE A 192 -15.86 20.69 -5.43
CA PHE A 192 -16.10 19.79 -6.53
C PHE A 192 -16.59 20.70 -7.67
N PRO A 193 -15.99 20.66 -8.87
CA PRO A 193 -16.48 21.45 -9.96
C PRO A 193 -17.97 21.14 -10.11
N GLU A 194 -18.79 22.19 -10.25
CA GLU A 194 -20.26 22.10 -10.35
C GLU A 194 -20.75 21.25 -11.56
N SER A 195 -19.86 20.53 -12.20
CA SER A 195 -20.08 19.68 -13.38
C SER A 195 -20.33 18.20 -13.09
N LEU A 196 -20.78 17.86 -11.89
CA LEU A 196 -21.23 16.50 -11.54
C LEU A 196 -22.76 16.42 -11.34
N ASP A 197 -23.53 17.30 -12.02
CA ASP A 197 -24.95 17.14 -12.22
C ASP A 197 -25.26 16.11 -13.30
#